data_ee24739e595411b69e9a903a8c31f106
#
_entry.id   ee24739e595411b69e9a903a8c31f106
#
_cell.length_a   1.000
_cell.length_b   1.000
_cell.length_c   1.000
_cell.angle_alpha   90.00
_cell.angle_beta   90.00
_cell.angle_gamma   90.00
#
_symmetry.space_group_name_H-M   'P 1'
#
loop_
_entity.id
_entity.type
_entity.pdbx_description
1 polymer ?
#
loop_
_entity_poly.entity_id
_entity_poly.type
_entity_poly.pdbx_seq_one_letter_code
_entity_poly.pdbx_strand_id
1 'polypeptide(L)'
;MSLIEAALQKLRRAGEATPASRAMDARAPVAAPAGPAKRITIDFGALRNAGYLPQEGLERRFADHFRQIKRPLVEKALAGGADVHLILVSSALPGDGKTFISVNLALSMAHERDISLLLVDADAPRAHVSEIFGIRGEPGLLDALTHESLDVESLIVHTGVRGFEILPAGRLVENATELLASARMSQIATRLGARNPRRLVLFDTAPVLASSEGRAMLRLPGQIVLVARAGVTPRQALVDALTYVHRDKLQGLILNQAQFTPGAGYYEYPGYGAGDEETSGDD
;
A
#
# COMPACT_ATOMS: atom_id res chain seq x y z
N MET A 1 -33.35 38.55 23.88
CA MET A 1 -33.22 37.31 23.17
C MET A 1 -31.75 37.11 22.75
N SER A 2 -31.12 36.06 23.21
CA SER A 2 -29.72 35.76 22.90
C SER A 2 -29.57 35.36 21.46
N LEU A 3 -28.45 35.70 20.81
CA LEU A 3 -28.06 35.27 19.45
C LEU A 3 -28.13 33.74 19.29
N ILE A 4 -27.92 33.01 20.37
CA ILE A 4 -27.96 31.55 20.43
C ILE A 4 -29.43 31.03 20.31
N GLU A 5 -30.37 31.72 20.92
CA GLU A 5 -31.80 31.36 20.81
C GLU A 5 -32.36 31.59 19.40
N ALA A 6 -31.92 32.66 18.73
CA ALA A 6 -32.27 32.93 17.35
C ALA A 6 -31.71 31.90 16.37
N ALA A 7 -30.48 31.40 16.61
CA ALA A 7 -29.86 30.35 15.83
C ALA A 7 -30.54 28.99 15.99
N LEU A 8 -30.91 28.63 17.23
CA LEU A 8 -31.65 27.38 17.51
C LEU A 8 -33.05 27.40 16.92
N GLN A 9 -33.72 28.56 16.89
CA GLN A 9 -35.04 28.71 16.29
C GLN A 9 -34.99 28.59 14.75
N LYS A 10 -33.89 29.08 14.14
CA LYS A 10 -33.64 28.93 12.70
C LYS A 10 -33.40 27.47 12.30
N LEU A 11 -32.65 26.73 13.10
CA LEU A 11 -32.42 25.29 12.93
C LEU A 11 -33.68 24.44 13.08
N ARG A 12 -34.55 24.77 14.04
CA ARG A 12 -35.87 24.09 14.20
C ARG A 12 -36.81 24.32 13.02
N ARG A 13 -36.86 25.51 12.45
CA ARG A 13 -37.68 25.81 11.26
C ARG A 13 -37.14 25.19 9.97
N ALA A 14 -35.83 24.94 9.88
CA ALA A 14 -35.25 24.22 8.76
C ALA A 14 -35.48 22.69 8.81
N GLY A 15 -35.81 22.14 9.98
CA GLY A 15 -36.12 20.71 10.17
C GLY A 15 -37.58 20.30 9.86
N GLU A 16 -38.50 21.25 9.65
CA GLU A 16 -39.92 20.97 9.36
C GLU A 16 -40.29 21.00 7.87
N ALA A 17 -39.32 21.26 6.97
CA ALA A 17 -39.53 21.06 5.55
C ALA A 17 -39.36 19.57 5.24
N THR A 18 -40.47 18.86 5.08
CA THR A 18 -40.54 17.47 4.62
C THR A 18 -39.66 17.27 3.39
N PRO A 19 -38.62 16.47 3.47
CA PRO A 19 -37.94 16.06 2.23
C PRO A 19 -38.85 15.02 1.57
N ALA A 20 -39.35 15.35 0.38
CA ALA A 20 -39.80 14.32 -0.54
C ALA A 20 -38.77 13.20 -0.52
N SER A 21 -39.22 12.01 -0.13
CA SER A 21 -38.45 10.76 -0.19
C SER A 21 -37.85 10.62 -1.59
N ARG A 22 -36.60 11.08 -1.76
CA ARG A 22 -35.75 10.53 -2.78
C ARG A 22 -35.47 9.11 -2.30
N ALA A 23 -36.14 8.17 -2.94
CA ALA A 23 -35.77 6.78 -2.87
C ALA A 23 -34.25 6.72 -3.07
N MET A 24 -33.51 6.42 -2.00
CA MET A 24 -32.13 5.98 -2.13
C MET A 24 -32.20 4.78 -3.05
N ASP A 25 -31.63 4.94 -4.24
CA ASP A 25 -31.37 3.81 -5.12
C ASP A 25 -30.73 2.72 -4.26
N ALA A 26 -31.52 1.70 -3.97
CA ALA A 26 -31.01 0.46 -3.43
C ALA A 26 -30.05 -0.07 -4.50
N ARG A 27 -28.76 0.24 -4.32
CA ARG A 27 -27.71 -0.28 -5.17
C ARG A 27 -27.88 -1.77 -5.28
N ALA A 28 -28.05 -2.25 -6.50
CA ALA A 28 -28.21 -3.66 -6.81
C ALA A 28 -27.12 -4.45 -6.03
N PRO A 29 -27.48 -5.58 -5.40
CA PRO A 29 -26.53 -6.40 -4.70
C PRO A 29 -25.40 -6.75 -5.67
N VAL A 30 -24.17 -6.47 -5.27
CA VAL A 30 -22.99 -6.93 -6.00
C VAL A 30 -23.00 -8.44 -5.90
N ALA A 31 -23.40 -9.11 -6.97
CA ALA A 31 -23.27 -10.56 -7.06
C ALA A 31 -21.81 -10.93 -6.82
N ALA A 32 -21.55 -11.90 -5.95
CA ALA A 32 -20.24 -12.50 -5.88
C ALA A 32 -19.79 -12.89 -7.29
N PRO A 33 -18.53 -12.63 -7.70
CA PRO A 33 -18.09 -12.96 -9.04
C PRO A 33 -18.26 -14.47 -9.26
N ALA A 34 -19.29 -14.82 -10.02
CA ALA A 34 -19.65 -16.21 -10.39
C ALA A 34 -18.81 -16.67 -11.58
N GLY A 35 -17.50 -16.36 -11.58
CA GLY A 35 -16.60 -16.64 -12.68
C GLY A 35 -15.22 -17.13 -12.21
N PRO A 36 -14.40 -17.66 -13.14
CA PRO A 36 -13.02 -18.01 -12.82
C PRO A 36 -12.30 -16.78 -12.29
N ALA A 37 -11.39 -16.99 -11.34
CA ALA A 37 -10.58 -15.92 -10.75
C ALA A 37 -9.98 -15.02 -11.84
N LYS A 38 -10.16 -13.70 -11.69
CA LYS A 38 -9.69 -12.74 -12.69
C LYS A 38 -8.18 -12.84 -12.85
N ARG A 39 -7.73 -12.84 -14.10
CA ARG A 39 -6.30 -12.87 -14.44
C ARG A 39 -5.94 -11.66 -15.29
N ILE A 40 -4.79 -11.08 -15.01
CA ILE A 40 -4.18 -10.01 -15.81
C ILE A 40 -2.75 -10.37 -16.18
N THR A 41 -2.29 -9.79 -17.28
CA THR A 41 -0.86 -9.81 -17.64
C THR A 41 -0.29 -8.43 -17.34
N ILE A 42 0.81 -8.37 -16.60
CA ILE A 42 1.45 -7.09 -16.26
C ILE A 42 2.25 -6.60 -17.45
N ASP A 43 1.95 -5.40 -17.90
CA ASP A 43 2.76 -4.69 -18.90
C ASP A 43 3.89 -3.92 -18.19
N PHE A 44 5.06 -4.56 -18.09
CA PHE A 44 6.24 -3.96 -17.46
C PHE A 44 6.76 -2.74 -18.23
N GLY A 45 6.53 -2.67 -19.55
CA GLY A 45 6.88 -1.51 -20.36
C GLY A 45 6.02 -0.30 -20.02
N ALA A 46 4.70 -0.49 -19.92
CA ALA A 46 3.78 0.57 -19.48
C ALA A 46 4.09 1.04 -18.06
N LEU A 47 4.39 0.12 -17.12
CA LEU A 47 4.78 0.48 -15.75
C LEU A 47 6.07 1.32 -15.72
N ARG A 48 7.05 0.99 -16.54
CA ARG A 48 8.31 1.75 -16.65
C ARG A 48 8.07 3.14 -17.23
N ASN A 49 7.31 3.24 -18.32
CA ASN A 49 6.98 4.51 -18.95
C ASN A 49 6.18 5.43 -18.02
N ALA A 50 5.34 4.87 -17.17
CA ALA A 50 4.57 5.60 -16.15
C ALA A 50 5.42 5.93 -14.89
N GLY A 51 6.70 5.53 -14.83
CA GLY A 51 7.61 5.85 -13.74
C GLY A 51 7.45 4.95 -12.49
N TYR A 52 6.75 3.82 -12.61
CA TYR A 52 6.59 2.87 -11.49
C TYR A 52 7.66 1.78 -11.43
N LEU A 53 8.47 1.67 -12.46
CA LEU A 53 9.63 0.80 -12.48
C LEU A 53 10.89 1.60 -12.82
N PRO A 54 12.08 1.12 -12.43
CA PRO A 54 13.33 1.77 -12.78
C PRO A 54 13.53 1.81 -14.30
N GLN A 55 14.21 2.86 -14.77
CA GLN A 55 14.61 2.97 -16.17
C GLN A 55 15.60 1.87 -16.53
N GLU A 56 15.69 1.57 -17.83
CA GLU A 56 16.65 0.61 -18.38
C GLU A 56 18.08 0.94 -17.95
N GLY A 57 18.82 -0.09 -17.56
CA GLY A 57 20.18 0.04 -17.05
C GLY A 57 20.31 0.32 -15.55
N LEU A 58 19.22 0.70 -14.89
CA LEU A 58 19.21 0.93 -13.43
C LEU A 58 18.65 -0.26 -12.63
N GLU A 59 18.17 -1.31 -13.29
CA GLU A 59 17.44 -2.41 -12.68
C GLU A 59 18.23 -3.14 -11.58
N ARG A 60 19.54 -3.39 -11.84
CA ARG A 60 20.41 -4.07 -10.87
C ARG A 60 20.55 -3.28 -9.58
N ARG A 61 20.83 -1.99 -9.69
CA ARG A 61 20.98 -1.09 -8.53
C ARG A 61 19.67 -1.00 -7.72
N PHE A 62 18.55 -0.87 -8.41
CA PHE A 62 17.24 -0.87 -7.76
C PHE A 62 16.92 -2.22 -7.10
N ALA A 63 17.21 -3.33 -7.77
CA ALA A 63 17.03 -4.66 -7.21
C ALA A 63 17.84 -4.85 -5.92
N ASP A 64 19.07 -4.30 -5.85
CA ASP A 64 19.89 -4.36 -4.64
C ASP A 64 19.30 -3.53 -3.50
N HIS A 65 18.80 -2.32 -3.77
CA HIS A 65 18.13 -1.51 -2.76
C HIS A 65 16.87 -2.20 -2.24
N PHE A 66 16.01 -2.71 -3.12
CA PHE A 66 14.80 -3.42 -2.71
C PHE A 66 15.09 -4.74 -2.00
N ARG A 67 16.21 -5.39 -2.31
CA ARG A 67 16.67 -6.58 -1.58
C ARG A 67 17.04 -6.24 -0.13
N GLN A 68 17.71 -5.11 0.11
CA GLN A 68 18.03 -4.62 1.44
C GLN A 68 16.76 -4.25 2.23
N ILE A 69 15.78 -3.60 1.58
CA ILE A 69 14.51 -3.21 2.21
C ILE A 69 13.65 -4.44 2.56
N LYS A 70 13.51 -5.40 1.63
CA LYS A 70 12.64 -6.56 1.84
C LYS A 70 13.16 -7.54 2.88
N ARG A 71 14.48 -7.70 2.99
CA ARG A 71 15.10 -8.74 3.82
C ARG A 71 14.63 -8.71 5.27
N PRO A 72 14.72 -7.60 6.02
CA PRO A 72 14.24 -7.55 7.40
C PRO A 72 12.73 -7.78 7.53
N LEU A 73 11.93 -7.38 6.53
CA LEU A 73 10.49 -7.59 6.52
C LEU A 73 10.14 -9.07 6.37
N VAL A 74 10.81 -9.76 5.45
CA VAL A 74 10.62 -11.19 5.20
C VAL A 74 11.13 -12.01 6.40
N GLU A 75 12.32 -11.70 6.92
CA GLU A 75 12.88 -12.38 8.10
C GLU A 75 11.95 -12.28 9.30
N LYS A 76 11.41 -11.10 9.58
CA LYS A 76 10.45 -10.90 10.68
C LYS A 76 9.15 -11.66 10.46
N ALA A 77 8.64 -11.66 9.22
CA ALA A 77 7.43 -12.40 8.89
C ALA A 77 7.61 -13.92 9.05
N LEU A 78 8.76 -14.47 8.66
CA LEU A 78 9.09 -15.88 8.78
C LEU A 78 9.42 -16.30 10.23
N ALA A 79 9.93 -15.39 11.05
CA ALA A 79 10.17 -15.64 12.47
C ALA A 79 8.87 -15.87 13.25
N GLY A 80 7.73 -15.46 12.69
CA GLY A 80 6.42 -15.65 13.28
C GLY A 80 6.08 -14.59 14.33
N GLY A 81 4.80 -14.52 14.67
CA GLY A 81 4.24 -13.56 15.60
C GLY A 81 2.90 -13.04 15.11
N ALA A 82 2.20 -12.29 15.95
CA ALA A 82 0.92 -11.71 15.60
C ALA A 82 1.08 -10.69 14.46
N ASP A 83 0.33 -10.90 13.38
CA ASP A 83 0.18 -9.97 12.26
C ASP A 83 1.49 -9.54 11.54
N VAL A 84 2.64 -10.19 11.80
CA VAL A 84 3.92 -9.85 11.18
C VAL A 84 3.97 -10.12 9.68
N HIS A 85 3.07 -10.94 9.17
CA HIS A 85 2.88 -11.16 7.72
C HIS A 85 2.06 -10.04 7.05
N LEU A 86 1.45 -9.15 7.85
CA LEU A 86 0.77 -7.95 7.37
C LEU A 86 1.75 -6.78 7.40
N ILE A 87 2.08 -6.26 6.23
CA ILE A 87 3.03 -5.16 6.05
C ILE A 87 2.26 -3.96 5.50
N LEU A 88 2.45 -2.78 6.05
CA LEU A 88 1.84 -1.56 5.58
C LEU A 88 2.90 -0.58 5.10
N VAL A 89 2.72 -0.06 3.89
CA VAL A 89 3.52 1.04 3.35
C VAL A 89 2.66 2.30 3.34
N SER A 90 3.15 3.34 3.99
CA SER A 90 2.53 4.66 3.99
C SER A 90 3.60 5.74 3.88
N SER A 91 3.18 7.00 3.89
CA SER A 91 4.07 8.16 3.87
C SER A 91 3.57 9.25 4.80
N ALA A 92 4.41 10.22 5.11
CA ALA A 92 3.97 11.38 5.86
C ALA A 92 3.01 12.24 5.03
N LEU A 93 3.38 12.51 3.77
CA LEU A 93 2.68 13.42 2.87
C LEU A 93 2.35 12.77 1.51
N PRO A 94 1.38 13.34 0.77
CA PRO A 94 1.14 12.97 -0.62
C PRO A 94 2.38 13.25 -1.48
N GLY A 95 2.67 12.35 -2.44
CA GLY A 95 3.79 12.53 -3.36
C GLY A 95 5.14 12.01 -2.87
N ASP A 96 5.24 11.44 -1.66
CA ASP A 96 6.47 10.85 -1.14
C ASP A 96 6.90 9.57 -1.90
N GLY A 97 6.00 8.98 -2.70
CA GLY A 97 6.29 7.82 -3.55
C GLY A 97 5.95 6.47 -2.91
N LYS A 98 5.02 6.42 -1.95
CA LYS A 98 4.57 5.19 -1.29
C LYS A 98 4.17 4.10 -2.28
N THR A 99 3.35 4.40 -3.29
CA THR A 99 2.88 3.43 -4.29
C THR A 99 4.03 2.89 -5.15
N PHE A 100 5.01 3.75 -5.53
CA PHE A 100 6.23 3.31 -6.20
C PHE A 100 6.98 2.28 -5.34
N ILE A 101 7.16 2.57 -4.06
CA ILE A 101 7.81 1.65 -3.11
C ILE A 101 7.00 0.37 -2.95
N SER A 102 5.68 0.46 -2.78
CA SER A 102 4.80 -0.70 -2.63
C SER A 102 4.87 -1.65 -3.82
N VAL A 103 4.79 -1.13 -5.05
CA VAL A 103 4.85 -1.93 -6.28
C VAL A 103 6.19 -2.63 -6.43
N ASN A 104 7.31 -1.89 -6.28
CA ASN A 104 8.64 -2.47 -6.45
C ASN A 104 8.99 -3.44 -5.32
N LEU A 105 8.58 -3.15 -4.08
CA LEU A 105 8.76 -4.05 -2.95
C LEU A 105 7.96 -5.35 -3.15
N ALA A 106 6.72 -5.23 -3.62
CA ALA A 106 5.86 -6.36 -3.93
C ALA A 106 6.48 -7.26 -5.01
N LEU A 107 6.91 -6.69 -6.12
CA LEU A 107 7.59 -7.43 -7.18
C LEU A 107 8.89 -8.07 -6.70
N SER A 108 9.68 -7.35 -5.87
CA SER A 108 10.92 -7.90 -5.30
C SER A 108 10.66 -9.07 -4.35
N MET A 109 9.59 -9.01 -3.53
CA MET A 109 9.20 -10.10 -2.63
C MET A 109 8.64 -11.31 -3.38
N ALA A 110 7.88 -11.10 -4.46
CA ALA A 110 7.32 -12.17 -5.28
C ALA A 110 8.39 -13.06 -5.96
N HIS A 111 9.63 -12.57 -6.08
CA HIS A 111 10.75 -13.37 -6.56
C HIS A 111 11.29 -14.38 -5.54
N GLU A 112 10.87 -14.31 -4.28
CA GLU A 112 11.24 -15.31 -3.27
C GLU A 112 10.51 -16.64 -3.54
N ARG A 113 11.26 -17.74 -3.51
CA ARG A 113 10.73 -19.06 -3.91
C ARG A 113 9.63 -19.59 -2.99
N ASP A 114 9.74 -19.25 -1.71
CA ASP A 114 8.91 -19.80 -0.65
C ASP A 114 7.84 -18.83 -0.13
N ILE A 115 7.64 -17.70 -0.82
CA ILE A 115 6.71 -16.66 -0.42
C ILE A 115 5.73 -16.40 -1.57
N SER A 116 4.47 -16.14 -1.22
CA SER A 116 3.50 -15.48 -2.09
C SER A 116 3.19 -14.09 -1.54
N LEU A 117 3.00 -13.13 -2.41
CA LEU A 117 2.67 -11.77 -2.05
C LEU A 117 1.31 -11.37 -2.58
N LEU A 118 0.50 -10.82 -1.70
CA LEU A 118 -0.74 -10.12 -2.03
C LEU A 118 -0.52 -8.62 -1.82
N LEU A 119 -0.56 -7.84 -2.90
CA LEU A 119 -0.58 -6.38 -2.84
C LEU A 119 -2.03 -5.90 -2.74
N VAL A 120 -2.34 -5.18 -1.68
CA VAL A 120 -3.68 -4.65 -1.41
C VAL A 120 -3.70 -3.15 -1.65
N ASP A 121 -4.57 -2.68 -2.52
CA ASP A 121 -4.83 -1.25 -2.72
C ASP A 121 -5.77 -0.74 -1.63
N ALA A 122 -5.21 -0.11 -0.61
CA ALA A 122 -5.95 0.46 0.52
C ALA A 122 -5.93 2.01 0.54
N ASP A 123 -5.43 2.66 -0.52
CA ASP A 123 -5.61 4.10 -0.77
C ASP A 123 -6.88 4.31 -1.59
N ALA A 124 -8.03 4.00 -0.98
CA ALA A 124 -9.31 3.95 -1.66
C ALA A 124 -9.70 5.20 -2.47
N PRO A 125 -9.45 6.45 -2.00
CA PRO A 125 -9.79 7.63 -2.78
C PRO A 125 -8.99 7.76 -4.09
N ARG A 126 -7.75 7.28 -4.10
CA ARG A 126 -6.86 7.39 -5.26
C ARG A 126 -6.82 6.13 -6.08
N ALA A 127 -6.85 4.97 -5.42
CA ALA A 127 -6.81 3.64 -6.03
C ALA A 127 -5.67 3.49 -7.06
N HIS A 128 -4.48 4.01 -6.72
CA HIS A 128 -3.35 4.09 -7.66
C HIS A 128 -2.83 2.71 -8.06
N VAL A 129 -2.76 1.76 -7.14
CA VAL A 129 -2.37 0.38 -7.48
C VAL A 129 -3.35 -0.20 -8.47
N SER A 130 -4.65 -0.05 -8.21
CA SER A 130 -5.70 -0.52 -9.12
C SER A 130 -5.64 0.14 -10.50
N GLU A 131 -5.31 1.43 -10.54
CA GLU A 131 -5.15 2.18 -11.79
C GLU A 131 -3.94 1.70 -12.61
N ILE A 132 -2.77 1.59 -11.97
CA ILE A 132 -1.51 1.18 -12.59
C ILE A 132 -1.63 -0.20 -13.24
N PHE A 133 -2.33 -1.13 -12.58
CA PHE A 133 -2.51 -2.49 -13.10
C PHE A 133 -3.77 -2.66 -13.96
N GLY A 134 -4.47 -1.57 -14.32
CA GLY A 134 -5.64 -1.60 -15.20
C GLY A 134 -6.85 -2.33 -14.61
N ILE A 135 -6.97 -2.37 -13.29
CA ILE A 135 -8.05 -3.04 -12.54
C ILE A 135 -8.89 -2.06 -11.71
N ARG A 136 -8.83 -0.77 -12.04
CA ARG A 136 -9.66 0.25 -11.40
C ARG A 136 -11.14 -0.02 -11.68
N GLY A 137 -11.97 0.06 -10.64
CA GLY A 137 -13.41 -0.22 -10.72
C GLY A 137 -13.78 -1.69 -10.63
N GLU A 138 -12.80 -2.61 -10.61
CA GLU A 138 -13.08 -4.01 -10.27
C GLU A 138 -13.51 -4.12 -8.81
N PRO A 139 -14.35 -5.11 -8.46
CA PRO A 139 -14.67 -5.41 -7.08
C PRO A 139 -13.39 -5.67 -6.27
N GLY A 140 -13.33 -5.16 -5.04
CA GLY A 140 -12.12 -5.23 -4.24
C GLY A 140 -12.36 -5.06 -2.75
N LEU A 141 -11.38 -4.48 -2.05
CA LEU A 141 -11.37 -4.35 -0.60
C LEU A 141 -12.63 -3.65 -0.06
N LEU A 142 -13.02 -2.51 -0.62
CA LEU A 142 -14.20 -1.77 -0.16
C LEU A 142 -15.50 -2.53 -0.41
N ASP A 143 -15.61 -3.29 -1.50
CA ASP A 143 -16.78 -4.12 -1.75
C ASP A 143 -16.89 -5.24 -0.71
N ALA A 144 -15.78 -5.89 -0.34
CA ALA A 144 -15.76 -6.90 0.72
C ALA A 144 -16.07 -6.32 2.10
N LEU A 145 -15.69 -5.05 2.35
CA LEU A 145 -16.01 -4.35 3.58
C LEU A 145 -17.50 -3.96 3.66
N THR A 146 -18.10 -3.60 2.53
CA THR A 146 -19.48 -3.15 2.44
C THR A 146 -20.48 -4.32 2.46
N HIS A 147 -20.10 -5.46 1.86
CA HIS A 147 -20.99 -6.62 1.69
C HIS A 147 -20.43 -7.82 2.46
N GLU A 148 -21.08 -8.17 3.57
CA GLU A 148 -20.62 -9.26 4.45
C GLU A 148 -20.60 -10.64 3.78
N SER A 149 -21.47 -10.87 2.81
CA SER A 149 -21.55 -12.12 2.06
C SER A 149 -20.43 -12.31 1.04
N LEU A 150 -19.68 -11.24 0.69
CA LEU A 150 -18.58 -11.34 -0.25
C LEU A 150 -17.34 -11.93 0.41
N ASP A 151 -16.82 -12.99 -0.20
CA ASP A 151 -15.53 -13.55 0.17
C ASP A 151 -14.41 -12.71 -0.45
N VAL A 152 -13.62 -12.03 0.38
CA VAL A 152 -12.49 -11.21 -0.06
C VAL A 152 -11.50 -11.98 -0.95
N GLU A 153 -11.31 -13.27 -0.71
CA GLU A 153 -10.42 -14.11 -1.52
C GLU A 153 -10.90 -14.25 -2.96
N SER A 154 -12.22 -14.22 -3.19
CA SER A 154 -12.79 -14.30 -4.53
C SER A 154 -12.58 -13.02 -5.37
N LEU A 155 -12.15 -11.93 -4.72
CA LEU A 155 -11.90 -10.63 -5.35
C LEU A 155 -10.44 -10.44 -5.73
N ILE A 156 -9.57 -11.38 -5.36
CA ILE A 156 -8.13 -11.32 -5.67
C ILE A 156 -7.92 -11.54 -7.16
N VAL A 157 -7.15 -10.64 -7.75
CA VAL A 157 -6.73 -10.70 -9.15
C VAL A 157 -5.38 -11.39 -9.24
N HIS A 158 -5.32 -12.48 -10.00
CA HIS A 158 -4.08 -13.18 -10.28
C HIS A 158 -3.29 -12.48 -11.40
N THR A 159 -2.00 -12.32 -11.20
CA THR A 159 -1.11 -11.76 -12.23
C THR A 159 -0.40 -12.88 -13.00
N GLY A 160 0.22 -12.55 -14.13
CA GLY A 160 1.09 -13.50 -14.84
C GLY A 160 2.42 -13.76 -14.10
N VAL A 161 2.70 -13.03 -13.04
CA VAL A 161 3.92 -13.18 -12.22
C VAL A 161 3.66 -14.20 -11.12
N ARG A 162 4.51 -15.23 -11.06
CA ARG A 162 4.39 -16.28 -10.05
C ARG A 162 4.51 -15.69 -8.64
N GLY A 163 3.60 -16.06 -7.77
CA GLY A 163 3.62 -15.62 -6.36
C GLY A 163 3.21 -14.15 -6.15
N PHE A 164 2.67 -13.49 -7.17
CA PHE A 164 2.19 -12.11 -7.07
C PHE A 164 0.71 -12.00 -7.41
N GLU A 165 -0.06 -11.51 -6.48
CA GLU A 165 -1.51 -11.30 -6.57
C GLU A 165 -1.85 -9.88 -6.12
N ILE A 166 -3.00 -9.36 -6.56
CA ILE A 166 -3.44 -7.99 -6.25
C ILE A 166 -4.89 -8.03 -5.78
N LEU A 167 -5.19 -7.35 -4.67
CA LEU A 167 -6.55 -7.05 -4.27
C LEU A 167 -6.85 -5.59 -4.63
N PRO A 168 -7.77 -5.32 -5.57
CA PRO A 168 -8.15 -3.96 -5.95
C PRO A 168 -8.75 -3.18 -4.77
N ALA A 169 -8.75 -1.85 -4.87
CA ALA A 169 -9.41 -1.00 -3.89
C ALA A 169 -10.92 -1.25 -3.81
N GLY A 170 -11.52 -1.63 -4.93
CA GLY A 170 -12.97 -1.76 -5.05
C GLY A 170 -13.65 -0.44 -5.41
N ARG A 171 -14.97 -0.42 -5.30
CA ARG A 171 -15.79 0.77 -5.59
C ARG A 171 -15.74 1.73 -4.41
N LEU A 172 -15.41 2.99 -4.70
CA LEU A 172 -15.38 4.03 -3.68
C LEU A 172 -16.78 4.26 -3.08
N VAL A 173 -16.83 4.33 -1.76
CA VAL A 173 -18.04 4.60 -0.97
C VAL A 173 -17.78 5.78 -0.03
N GLU A 174 -18.84 6.51 0.35
CA GLU A 174 -18.72 7.72 1.17
C GLU A 174 -18.13 7.44 2.57
N ASN A 175 -18.43 6.27 3.13
CA ASN A 175 -17.97 5.84 4.46
C ASN A 175 -16.72 4.95 4.42
N ALA A 176 -15.85 5.15 3.43
CA ALA A 176 -14.62 4.34 3.27
C ALA A 176 -13.71 4.39 4.51
N THR A 177 -13.61 5.56 5.18
CA THR A 177 -12.80 5.72 6.39
C THR A 177 -13.31 4.83 7.53
N GLU A 178 -14.62 4.84 7.78
CA GLU A 178 -15.25 4.04 8.83
C GLU A 178 -15.12 2.55 8.54
N LEU A 179 -15.26 2.15 7.29
CA LEU A 179 -15.07 0.78 6.85
C LEU A 179 -13.64 0.30 7.06
N LEU A 180 -12.64 1.09 6.69
CA LEU A 180 -11.24 0.77 6.90
C LEU A 180 -10.84 0.77 8.39
N ALA A 181 -11.56 1.51 9.24
CA ALA A 181 -11.37 1.52 10.69
C ALA A 181 -12.15 0.42 11.43
N SER A 182 -12.99 -0.35 10.74
CA SER A 182 -13.93 -1.30 11.31
C SER A 182 -13.28 -2.59 11.82
N ALA A 183 -13.97 -3.30 12.71
CA ALA A 183 -13.60 -4.66 13.13
C ALA A 183 -13.58 -5.63 11.94
N ARG A 184 -14.44 -5.41 10.93
CA ARG A 184 -14.47 -6.21 9.70
C ARG A 184 -13.19 -6.07 8.90
N MET A 185 -12.58 -4.88 8.82
CA MET A 185 -11.27 -4.72 8.19
C MET A 185 -10.20 -5.58 8.89
N SER A 186 -10.21 -5.61 10.23
CA SER A 186 -9.30 -6.47 10.99
C SER A 186 -9.53 -7.96 10.68
N GLN A 187 -10.79 -8.39 10.61
CA GLN A 187 -11.13 -9.78 10.25
C GLN A 187 -10.66 -10.13 8.83
N ILE A 188 -10.86 -9.23 7.85
CA ILE A 188 -10.41 -9.41 6.48
C ILE A 188 -8.88 -9.49 6.43
N ALA A 189 -8.16 -8.58 7.09
CA ALA A 189 -6.70 -8.58 7.11
C ALA A 189 -6.15 -9.89 7.70
N THR A 190 -6.67 -10.32 8.84
CA THR A 190 -6.31 -11.60 9.47
C THR A 190 -6.59 -12.77 8.54
N ARG A 191 -7.76 -12.81 7.88
CA ARG A 191 -8.13 -13.87 6.94
C ARG A 191 -7.19 -13.94 5.74
N LEU A 192 -6.86 -12.80 5.14
CA LEU A 192 -5.93 -12.73 4.01
C LEU A 192 -4.55 -13.28 4.36
N GLY A 193 -4.07 -13.07 5.58
CA GLY A 193 -2.82 -13.60 6.06
C GLY A 193 -2.87 -15.06 6.50
N ALA A 194 -3.97 -15.50 7.11
CA ALA A 194 -4.08 -16.84 7.68
C ALA A 194 -4.25 -17.96 6.64
N ARG A 195 -4.73 -17.65 5.43
CA ARG A 195 -5.04 -18.66 4.40
C ARG A 195 -3.80 -19.41 3.92
N ASN A 196 -2.67 -18.73 3.85
CA ASN A 196 -1.40 -19.34 3.47
C ASN A 196 -0.30 -18.81 4.40
N PRO A 197 0.35 -19.68 5.21
CA PRO A 197 1.39 -19.24 6.16
C PRO A 197 2.63 -18.63 5.48
N ARG A 198 2.73 -18.78 4.15
CA ARG A 198 3.79 -18.16 3.32
C ARG A 198 3.31 -16.94 2.53
N ARG A 199 2.06 -16.50 2.71
CA ARG A 199 1.55 -15.29 2.08
C ARG A 199 1.91 -14.07 2.92
N LEU A 200 2.62 -13.12 2.32
CA LEU A 200 2.76 -11.77 2.83
C LEU A 200 1.68 -10.89 2.22
N VAL A 201 1.08 -10.05 3.03
CA VAL A 201 0.06 -9.08 2.60
C VAL A 201 0.64 -7.68 2.74
N LEU A 202 0.82 -6.99 1.62
CA LEU A 202 1.37 -5.64 1.55
C LEU A 202 0.26 -4.65 1.25
N PHE A 203 -0.04 -3.75 2.18
CA PHE A 203 -1.03 -2.69 2.01
C PHE A 203 -0.37 -1.41 1.51
N ASP A 204 -0.78 -0.92 0.33
CA ASP A 204 -0.51 0.45 -0.11
C ASP A 204 -1.61 1.35 0.42
N THR A 205 -1.27 2.33 1.29
CA THR A 205 -2.26 3.12 2.02
C THR A 205 -2.12 4.61 1.76
N ALA A 206 -3.15 5.39 2.11
CA ALA A 206 -3.10 6.84 2.06
C ALA A 206 -2.05 7.42 3.02
N PRO A 207 -1.54 8.65 2.77
CA PRO A 207 -0.57 9.30 3.64
C PRO A 207 -1.12 9.57 5.04
N VAL A 208 -0.30 9.34 6.07
CA VAL A 208 -0.70 9.42 7.49
C VAL A 208 -1.23 10.80 7.89
N LEU A 209 -0.58 11.88 7.44
CA LEU A 209 -0.98 13.23 7.84
C LEU A 209 -2.13 13.80 7.03
N ALA A 210 -2.30 13.32 5.79
CA ALA A 210 -3.29 13.86 4.87
C ALA A 210 -4.65 13.13 4.91
N SER A 211 -4.74 12.00 5.61
CA SER A 211 -5.90 11.12 5.50
C SER A 211 -6.22 10.43 6.82
N SER A 212 -7.50 10.39 7.17
CA SER A 212 -8.01 9.60 8.28
C SER A 212 -7.96 8.10 7.98
N GLU A 213 -8.13 7.71 6.72
CA GLU A 213 -7.99 6.34 6.22
C GLU A 213 -6.58 5.80 6.47
N GLY A 214 -5.54 6.59 6.11
CA GLY A 214 -4.15 6.24 6.36
C GLY A 214 -3.88 5.97 7.83
N ARG A 215 -4.39 6.83 8.73
CA ARG A 215 -4.26 6.63 10.19
C ARG A 215 -5.03 5.42 10.70
N ALA A 216 -6.24 5.18 10.19
CA ALA A 216 -7.05 4.04 10.59
C ALA A 216 -6.35 2.70 10.34
N MET A 217 -5.65 2.61 9.20
CA MET A 217 -4.95 1.40 8.77
C MET A 217 -3.71 1.06 9.60
N LEU A 218 -3.09 2.03 10.32
CA LEU A 218 -1.86 1.79 11.11
C LEU A 218 -2.03 0.77 12.26
N ARG A 219 -3.24 0.46 12.64
CA ARG A 219 -3.52 -0.49 13.74
C ARG A 219 -3.38 -1.95 13.32
N LEU A 220 -3.62 -2.25 12.04
CA LEU A 220 -3.77 -3.60 11.52
C LEU A 220 -2.43 -4.37 11.41
N PRO A 221 -1.37 -3.82 10.79
CA PRO A 221 -0.18 -4.59 10.47
C PRO A 221 0.71 -4.82 11.70
N GLY A 222 1.49 -5.90 11.64
CA GLY A 222 2.60 -6.10 12.54
C GLY A 222 3.89 -5.43 12.07
N GLN A 223 3.91 -4.91 10.83
CA GLN A 223 5.06 -4.23 10.24
C GLN A 223 4.65 -2.97 9.49
N ILE A 224 5.28 -1.84 9.76
CA ILE A 224 5.03 -0.57 9.09
C ILE A 224 6.32 -0.03 8.50
N VAL A 225 6.24 0.40 7.25
CA VAL A 225 7.30 1.11 6.53
C VAL A 225 6.79 2.50 6.19
N LEU A 226 7.51 3.53 6.62
CA LEU A 226 7.20 4.91 6.23
C LEU A 226 8.13 5.37 5.11
N VAL A 227 7.54 6.04 4.12
CA VAL A 227 8.26 6.61 2.97
C VAL A 227 8.33 8.12 3.13
N ALA A 228 9.49 8.69 2.89
CA ALA A 228 9.72 10.12 2.80
C ALA A 228 10.48 10.43 1.51
N ARG A 229 10.22 11.57 0.89
CA ARG A 229 10.91 12.02 -0.31
C ARG A 229 12.09 12.89 0.07
N ALA A 230 13.30 12.51 -0.38
CA ALA A 230 14.54 13.23 -0.11
C ALA A 230 14.47 14.68 -0.62
N GLY A 231 14.89 15.60 0.21
CA GLY A 231 14.91 17.03 -0.11
C GLY A 231 13.52 17.70 -0.24
N VAL A 232 12.42 16.95 -0.07
CA VAL A 232 11.05 17.46 -0.24
C VAL A 232 10.21 17.29 1.02
N THR A 233 10.17 16.09 1.61
CA THR A 233 9.38 15.86 2.83
C THR A 233 10.02 16.59 4.00
N PRO A 234 9.33 17.56 4.65
CA PRO A 234 9.86 18.25 5.80
C PRO A 234 10.11 17.29 6.95
N ARG A 235 11.25 17.49 7.65
CA ARG A 235 11.57 16.68 8.84
C ARG A 235 10.44 16.70 9.87
N GLN A 236 9.80 17.85 10.08
CA GLN A 236 8.69 17.97 11.04
C GLN A 236 7.51 17.09 10.64
N ALA A 237 7.13 17.06 9.36
CA ALA A 237 6.06 16.19 8.89
C ALA A 237 6.36 14.71 9.17
N LEU A 238 7.63 14.30 9.02
CA LEU A 238 8.03 12.93 9.35
C LEU A 238 7.91 12.65 10.86
N VAL A 239 8.37 13.59 11.70
CA VAL A 239 8.23 13.49 13.16
C VAL A 239 6.76 13.41 13.56
N ASP A 240 5.90 14.24 12.98
CA ASP A 240 4.46 14.25 13.26
C ASP A 240 3.81 12.92 12.82
N ALA A 241 4.16 12.40 11.64
CA ALA A 241 3.66 11.10 11.17
C ALA A 241 4.06 9.95 12.10
N LEU A 242 5.28 9.98 12.64
CA LEU A 242 5.79 8.98 13.58
C LEU A 242 5.02 8.95 14.91
N THR A 243 4.35 10.05 15.31
CA THR A 243 3.51 10.05 16.52
C THR A 243 2.29 9.13 16.42
N TYR A 244 1.85 8.80 15.21
CA TYR A 244 0.74 7.88 14.96
C TYR A 244 1.18 6.42 14.85
N VAL A 245 2.49 6.14 14.72
CA VAL A 245 3.03 4.81 14.51
C VAL A 245 3.55 4.22 15.81
N HIS A 246 3.09 3.01 16.16
CA HIS A 246 3.66 2.26 17.27
C HIS A 246 5.11 1.86 16.95
N ARG A 247 6.03 2.14 17.87
CA ARG A 247 7.48 1.93 17.68
C ARG A 247 7.85 0.48 17.39
N ASP A 248 7.20 -0.47 18.04
CA ASP A 248 7.40 -1.91 17.86
C ASP A 248 6.98 -2.43 16.48
N LYS A 249 6.09 -1.71 15.81
CA LYS A 249 5.63 -2.01 14.45
C LYS A 249 6.46 -1.34 13.37
N LEU A 250 7.14 -0.25 13.67
CA LEU A 250 7.96 0.48 12.69
C LEU A 250 9.21 -0.35 12.34
N GLN A 251 9.28 -0.79 11.08
CA GLN A 251 10.44 -1.54 10.58
C GLN A 251 11.51 -0.63 9.99
N GLY A 252 11.12 0.53 9.48
CA GLY A 252 12.07 1.49 8.96
C GLY A 252 11.44 2.66 8.22
N LEU A 253 12.33 3.57 7.84
CA LEU A 253 12.05 4.72 7.00
C LEU A 253 12.76 4.52 5.67
N ILE A 254 12.03 4.72 4.56
CA ILE A 254 12.62 4.71 3.23
C ILE A 254 12.73 6.15 2.75
N LEU A 255 13.96 6.57 2.47
CA LEU A 255 14.22 7.85 1.83
C LEU A 255 14.18 7.67 0.31
N ASN A 256 13.03 7.94 -0.29
CA ASN A 256 12.80 7.82 -1.72
C ASN A 256 13.41 8.99 -2.48
N GLN A 257 13.84 8.75 -3.74
CA GLN A 257 14.46 9.74 -4.63
C GLN A 257 15.72 10.40 -4.04
N ALA A 258 16.44 9.71 -3.14
CA ALA A 258 17.72 10.17 -2.66
C ALA A 258 18.75 10.19 -3.80
N GLN A 259 19.38 11.34 -4.01
CA GLN A 259 20.50 11.47 -4.92
C GLN A 259 21.78 11.22 -4.14
N PHE A 260 22.49 10.16 -4.49
CA PHE A 260 23.83 9.94 -3.95
C PHE A 260 24.83 10.76 -4.77
N THR A 261 25.41 11.78 -4.17
CA THR A 261 26.55 12.47 -4.74
C THR A 261 27.77 11.56 -4.56
N PRO A 262 28.44 11.13 -5.63
CA PRO A 262 29.70 10.38 -5.49
C PRO A 262 30.69 11.27 -4.72
N GLY A 263 31.19 10.80 -3.57
CA GLY A 263 32.14 11.53 -2.74
C GLY A 263 31.66 11.97 -1.35
N ALA A 264 30.36 11.91 -1.03
CA ALA A 264 29.90 12.04 0.35
C ALA A 264 30.01 10.65 1.01
N GLY A 265 31.22 10.34 1.43
CA GLY A 265 31.58 9.04 2.03
C GLY A 265 30.73 8.68 3.22
N TYR A 266 29.86 7.68 3.04
CA TYR A 266 29.47 6.69 4.05
C TYR A 266 28.93 5.50 3.28
N TYR A 267 29.62 4.34 3.42
CA TYR A 267 29.33 3.02 2.81
C TYR A 267 29.85 2.75 1.38
N GLU A 268 31.12 2.98 1.13
CA GLU A 268 31.87 2.03 0.29
C GLU A 268 32.29 0.87 1.19
N TYR A 269 31.70 -0.31 1.01
CA TYR A 269 32.29 -1.55 1.49
C TYR A 269 33.51 -1.81 0.60
N PRO A 270 34.75 -1.78 1.14
CA PRO A 270 35.91 -2.20 0.37
C PRO A 270 35.88 -3.71 0.27
N GLY A 271 35.54 -4.26 -0.87
CA GLY A 271 35.71 -5.67 -1.04
C GLY A 271 35.01 -6.42 -2.15
N TYR A 272 34.42 -5.78 -3.18
CA TYR A 272 34.01 -6.52 -4.39
C TYR A 272 34.09 -5.64 -5.62
N GLY A 273 35.20 -5.77 -6.36
CA GLY A 273 35.32 -5.20 -7.71
C GLY A 273 36.69 -4.66 -8.10
N ALA A 274 37.73 -5.43 -7.95
CA ALA A 274 38.94 -5.27 -8.77
C ALA A 274 39.31 -6.66 -9.29
N GLY A 275 38.73 -7.01 -10.43
CA GLY A 275 39.25 -8.06 -11.27
C GLY A 275 40.48 -7.51 -11.93
N ASP A 276 41.63 -8.18 -11.75
CA ASP A 276 42.92 -7.92 -12.30
C ASP A 276 42.85 -7.79 -13.81
N GLU A 277 43.13 -6.60 -14.33
CA GLU A 277 43.66 -6.45 -15.68
C GLU A 277 45.13 -6.87 -15.64
N GLU A 278 45.38 -8.13 -16.03
CA GLU A 278 46.73 -8.56 -16.38
C GLU A 278 47.18 -7.75 -17.61
N THR A 279 48.08 -6.81 -17.36
CA THR A 279 48.91 -6.21 -18.41
C THR A 279 49.96 -7.25 -18.82
N SER A 280 49.69 -7.91 -19.95
CA SER A 280 50.78 -8.58 -20.72
C SER A 280 51.66 -7.51 -21.32
N GLY A 281 52.82 -7.28 -20.70
CA GLY A 281 53.94 -6.59 -21.30
C GLY A 281 54.79 -7.59 -22.07
N ASP A 282 54.88 -7.40 -23.36
CA ASP A 282 55.94 -7.95 -24.22
C ASP A 282 57.29 -7.38 -23.83
N ASP A 283 58.24 -8.29 -23.68
CA ASP A 283 59.64 -8.17 -24.14
C ASP A 283 60.21 -9.56 -24.42
#